data_fbad14903d4c045c14418aa6a19234fd
#
_entry.id   fbad14903d4c045c14418aa6a19234fd
#
_cell.length_a   1.000
_cell.length_b   1.000
_cell.length_c   1.000
_cell.angle_alpha   90.00
_cell.angle_beta   90.00
_cell.angle_gamma   90.00
#
_symmetry.space_group_name_H-M   'P 1'
#
loop_
_entity.id
_entity.type
_entity.pdbx_description
1 polymer ?
#
loop_
_entity_poly.entity_id
_entity_poly.type
_entity_poly.pdbx_seq_one_letter_code
_entity_poly.pdbx_strand_id
1 'polypeptide(L)'
;MCRKIIVSFLFFFCAGAFAHAQEIPYTIPEFTFYKMDDTPFTREDLSRTSNIVFVFFSTTCHHCQDETRAMGEHSGDFDQSTLYFISKENKSDIRKFMDTYGKQLKDKSNVHVLRDPQSEFVLKFNPTQYPSVYIYTPTRQLVKHFSGETPISEITAALK
;
A
#
# COMPACT_ATOMS: atom_id res chain seq x y z
N MET A 1 -49.94 -57.40 3.08
CA MET A 1 -49.65 -56.11 3.69
C MET A 1 -48.15 -55.72 3.43
N CYS A 2 -47.86 -55.00 2.35
CA CYS A 2 -46.50 -54.59 2.02
C CYS A 2 -46.30 -53.14 2.45
N ARG A 3 -45.45 -52.93 3.46
CA ARG A 3 -45.08 -51.61 3.95
C ARG A 3 -43.90 -51.06 3.12
N LYS A 4 -44.17 -50.06 2.27
CA LYS A 4 -43.15 -49.35 1.49
C LYS A 4 -42.39 -48.41 2.41
N ILE A 5 -41.09 -48.66 2.59
CA ILE A 5 -40.15 -47.76 3.28
C ILE A 5 -39.66 -46.78 2.24
N ILE A 6 -40.04 -45.49 2.40
CA ILE A 6 -39.50 -44.37 1.61
C ILE A 6 -38.26 -43.89 2.34
N VAL A 7 -37.07 -44.18 1.76
CA VAL A 7 -35.81 -43.64 2.22
C VAL A 7 -35.64 -42.27 1.57
N SER A 8 -35.86 -41.21 2.34
CA SER A 8 -35.64 -39.82 1.92
C SER A 8 -34.13 -39.51 2.02
N PHE A 9 -33.49 -39.41 0.86
CA PHE A 9 -32.09 -39.01 0.76
C PHE A 9 -32.02 -37.47 0.86
N LEU A 10 -31.73 -36.93 2.05
CA LEU A 10 -31.43 -35.52 2.20
C LEU A 10 -30.01 -35.23 1.64
N PHE A 11 -29.95 -34.65 0.45
CA PHE A 11 -28.74 -34.11 -0.13
C PHE A 11 -28.38 -32.82 0.63
N PHE A 12 -27.43 -32.90 1.57
CA PHE A 12 -26.86 -31.73 2.24
C PHE A 12 -25.91 -31.05 1.26
N PHE A 13 -26.42 -30.03 0.57
CA PHE A 13 -25.65 -29.17 -0.32
C PHE A 13 -24.77 -28.25 0.54
N CYS A 14 -23.55 -28.68 0.83
CA CYS A 14 -22.55 -27.86 1.53
C CYS A 14 -22.06 -26.80 0.52
N ALA A 15 -22.69 -25.62 0.53
CA ALA A 15 -22.18 -24.45 -0.18
C ALA A 15 -20.89 -24.01 0.51
N GLY A 16 -19.76 -24.48 0.02
CA GLY A 16 -18.44 -24.01 0.44
C GLY A 16 -18.31 -22.52 0.09
N ALA A 17 -18.41 -21.65 1.10
CA ALA A 17 -18.01 -20.26 0.97
C ALA A 17 -16.49 -20.25 0.72
N PHE A 18 -16.07 -20.06 -0.51
CA PHE A 18 -14.67 -19.73 -0.81
C PHE A 18 -14.41 -18.34 -0.24
N ALA A 19 -13.84 -18.30 0.97
CA ALA A 19 -13.21 -17.08 1.47
C ALA A 19 -12.05 -16.74 0.52
N HIS A 20 -12.25 -15.80 -0.38
CA HIS A 20 -11.15 -15.20 -1.13
C HIS A 20 -10.33 -14.43 -0.11
N ALA A 21 -9.20 -14.99 0.33
CA ALA A 21 -8.18 -14.21 0.97
C ALA A 21 -7.78 -13.13 -0.04
N GLN A 22 -7.99 -11.86 0.31
CA GLN A 22 -7.57 -10.74 -0.52
C GLN A 22 -6.05 -10.74 -0.59
N GLU A 23 -5.50 -11.19 -1.70
CA GLU A 23 -4.06 -11.24 -1.93
C GLU A 23 -3.53 -9.84 -2.29
N ILE A 24 -2.24 -9.62 -1.99
CA ILE A 24 -1.53 -8.41 -2.42
C ILE A 24 -1.47 -8.42 -3.95
N PRO A 25 -1.85 -7.32 -4.63
CA PRO A 25 -1.91 -7.32 -6.07
C PRO A 25 -0.52 -7.43 -6.70
N TYR A 26 -0.33 -8.45 -7.55
CA TYR A 26 0.91 -8.62 -8.31
C TYR A 26 1.15 -7.47 -9.30
N THR A 27 0.08 -6.90 -9.84
CA THR A 27 0.13 -5.74 -10.72
C THR A 27 -0.60 -4.58 -10.08
N ILE A 28 -0.05 -3.36 -10.16
CA ILE A 28 -0.71 -2.16 -9.60
C ILE A 28 -2.11 -2.02 -10.19
N PRO A 29 -3.17 -2.06 -9.35
CA PRO A 29 -4.55 -1.87 -9.80
C PRO A 29 -4.85 -0.42 -10.19
N GLU A 30 -5.98 -0.18 -10.85
CA GLU A 30 -6.48 1.18 -11.05
C GLU A 30 -6.87 1.82 -9.71
N PHE A 31 -6.48 3.09 -9.51
CA PHE A 31 -6.81 3.88 -8.33
C PHE A 31 -6.94 5.36 -8.67
N THR A 32 -7.56 6.11 -7.76
CA THR A 32 -7.57 7.57 -7.78
C THR A 32 -7.23 8.08 -6.39
N PHE A 33 -5.99 8.53 -6.21
CA PHE A 33 -5.56 9.31 -5.04
C PHE A 33 -5.61 10.81 -5.37
N TYR A 34 -5.24 11.64 -4.43
CA TYR A 34 -5.24 13.08 -4.62
C TYR A 34 -3.93 13.69 -4.14
N LYS A 35 -3.41 14.62 -4.90
CA LYS A 35 -2.30 15.46 -4.47
C LYS A 35 -2.74 16.39 -3.33
N MET A 36 -1.77 17.05 -2.71
CA MET A 36 -2.04 17.96 -1.60
C MET A 36 -2.80 19.24 -2.01
N ASP A 37 -2.96 19.49 -3.31
CA ASP A 37 -3.77 20.56 -3.91
C ASP A 37 -5.16 20.09 -4.39
N ASP A 38 -5.55 18.83 -4.08
CA ASP A 38 -6.76 18.14 -4.51
C ASP A 38 -6.82 17.73 -5.98
N THR A 39 -5.75 17.90 -6.75
CA THR A 39 -5.74 17.34 -8.10
C THR A 39 -5.70 15.81 -8.05
N PRO A 40 -6.50 15.11 -8.87
CA PRO A 40 -6.46 13.66 -8.96
C PRO A 40 -5.06 13.17 -9.37
N PHE A 41 -4.69 12.01 -8.83
CA PHE A 41 -3.48 11.27 -9.15
C PHE A 41 -3.87 9.80 -9.36
N THR A 42 -3.61 9.29 -10.54
CA THR A 42 -4.04 7.96 -10.97
C THR A 42 -2.85 7.05 -11.22
N ARG A 43 -3.11 5.79 -11.51
CA ARG A 43 -2.07 4.84 -11.92
C ARG A 43 -1.26 5.34 -13.13
N GLU A 44 -1.87 6.11 -14.02
CA GLU A 44 -1.24 6.62 -15.24
C GLU A 44 -0.18 7.69 -14.95
N ASP A 45 -0.28 8.38 -13.81
CA ASP A 45 0.66 9.41 -13.35
C ASP A 45 1.92 8.82 -12.67
N LEU A 46 1.93 7.51 -12.40
CA LEU A 46 3.09 6.84 -11.80
C LEU A 46 4.30 6.86 -12.74
N SER A 47 5.49 6.91 -12.15
CA SER A 47 6.76 6.77 -12.87
C SER A 47 6.75 5.55 -13.79
N ARG A 48 7.34 5.73 -14.99
CA ARG A 48 7.52 4.66 -15.99
C ARG A 48 8.99 4.29 -16.18
N THR A 49 9.89 4.97 -15.47
CA THR A 49 11.33 4.84 -15.66
C THR A 49 12.09 4.42 -14.42
N SER A 50 11.44 4.50 -13.24
CA SER A 50 12.02 4.15 -11.94
C SER A 50 11.14 3.15 -11.19
N ASN A 51 11.71 2.42 -10.25
CA ASN A 51 10.92 1.61 -9.32
C ASN A 51 9.90 2.49 -8.58
N ILE A 52 8.72 1.95 -8.37
CA ILE A 52 7.60 2.59 -7.67
C ILE A 52 7.59 2.06 -6.25
N VAL A 53 7.71 2.96 -5.27
CA VAL A 53 7.66 2.60 -3.84
C VAL A 53 6.45 3.28 -3.22
N PHE A 54 5.41 2.52 -2.92
CA PHE A 54 4.30 3.01 -2.11
C PHE A 54 4.61 2.83 -0.64
N VAL A 55 4.40 3.88 0.15
CA VAL A 55 4.49 3.89 1.60
C VAL A 55 3.13 4.28 2.15
N PHE A 56 2.37 3.28 2.59
CA PHE A 56 1.06 3.52 3.20
C PHE A 56 1.22 3.72 4.71
N PHE A 57 0.81 4.89 5.20
CA PHE A 57 1.06 5.29 6.57
C PHE A 57 -0.14 5.94 7.25
N SER A 58 -0.13 5.93 8.59
CA SER A 58 -1.00 6.75 9.42
C SER A 58 -0.19 7.80 10.17
N THR A 59 -0.72 9.01 10.27
CA THR A 59 -0.04 10.15 10.92
C THR A 59 0.13 9.98 12.42
N THR A 60 -0.66 9.10 13.04
CA THR A 60 -0.60 8.80 14.49
C THR A 60 0.18 7.53 14.80
N CYS A 61 0.65 6.81 13.78
CA CYS A 61 1.38 5.56 13.94
C CYS A 61 2.86 5.85 14.27
N HIS A 62 3.34 5.38 15.42
CA HIS A 62 4.74 5.57 15.86
C HIS A 62 5.74 4.88 14.92
N HIS A 63 5.48 3.63 14.54
CA HIS A 63 6.31 2.90 13.58
C HIS A 63 6.41 3.61 12.21
N CYS A 64 5.34 4.28 11.77
CA CYS A 64 5.39 5.10 10.54
C CYS A 64 6.31 6.32 10.70
N GLN A 65 6.32 6.93 11.89
CA GLN A 65 7.20 8.07 12.19
C GLN A 65 8.66 7.65 12.13
N ASP A 66 9.00 6.50 12.70
CA ASP A 66 10.37 5.98 12.75
C ASP A 66 10.84 5.51 11.37
N GLU A 67 10.03 4.75 10.63
CA GLU A 67 10.36 4.32 9.27
C GLU A 67 10.50 5.51 8.30
N THR A 68 9.61 6.50 8.38
CA THR A 68 9.71 7.71 7.54
C THR A 68 10.99 8.50 7.82
N ARG A 69 11.40 8.58 9.10
CA ARG A 69 12.66 9.23 9.50
C ARG A 69 13.86 8.45 8.95
N ALA A 70 13.86 7.13 9.11
CA ALA A 70 14.91 6.26 8.58
C ALA A 70 15.02 6.36 7.05
N MET A 71 13.89 6.37 6.32
CA MET A 71 13.88 6.60 4.87
C MET A 71 14.46 7.98 4.51
N GLY A 72 14.23 9.00 5.33
CA GLY A 72 14.82 10.33 5.18
C GLY A 72 16.34 10.32 5.34
N GLU A 73 16.84 9.69 6.39
CA GLU A 73 18.28 9.55 6.67
C GLU A 73 19.01 8.78 5.56
N HIS A 74 18.33 7.82 4.94
CA HIS A 74 18.83 7.02 3.82
C HIS A 74 18.28 7.45 2.47
N SER A 75 17.88 8.73 2.33
CA SER A 75 17.16 9.20 1.14
C SER A 75 17.95 9.05 -0.18
N GLY A 76 19.28 8.99 -0.13
CA GLY A 76 20.11 8.72 -1.31
C GLY A 76 19.94 7.32 -1.90
N ASP A 77 19.61 6.33 -1.07
CA ASP A 77 19.40 4.95 -1.52
C ASP A 77 18.13 4.80 -2.40
N PHE A 78 17.27 5.82 -2.40
CA PHE A 78 16.03 5.88 -3.19
C PHE A 78 16.14 6.75 -4.45
N ASP A 79 17.30 7.28 -4.80
CA ASP A 79 17.46 8.21 -5.94
C ASP A 79 17.06 7.59 -7.28
N GLN A 80 17.11 6.25 -7.42
CA GLN A 80 16.66 5.52 -8.60
C GLN A 80 15.21 5.02 -8.51
N SER A 81 14.48 5.46 -7.49
CA SER A 81 13.08 5.07 -7.25
C SER A 81 12.21 6.31 -7.08
N THR A 82 10.91 6.17 -7.31
CA THR A 82 9.93 7.21 -6.97
C THR A 82 9.09 6.74 -5.80
N LEU A 83 9.09 7.54 -4.73
CA LEU A 83 8.37 7.26 -3.50
C LEU A 83 7.01 7.97 -3.50
N TYR A 84 5.96 7.23 -3.16
CA TYR A 84 4.60 7.73 -3.02
C TYR A 84 4.12 7.45 -1.60
N PHE A 85 4.13 8.48 -0.75
CA PHE A 85 3.58 8.43 0.60
C PHE A 85 2.08 8.63 0.54
N ILE A 86 1.32 7.62 0.98
CA ILE A 86 -0.13 7.58 0.85
C ILE A 86 -0.76 7.48 2.23
N SER A 87 -1.70 8.38 2.52
CA SER A 87 -2.44 8.40 3.78
C SER A 87 -3.89 8.77 3.56
N LYS A 88 -4.79 8.21 4.38
CA LYS A 88 -6.21 8.53 4.35
C LYS A 88 -6.62 9.72 5.23
N GLU A 89 -5.68 10.22 6.03
CA GLU A 89 -5.92 11.34 6.93
C GLU A 89 -6.09 12.67 6.17
N ASN A 90 -6.44 13.70 6.91
CA ASN A 90 -6.62 15.03 6.33
C ASN A 90 -5.26 15.70 5.99
N LYS A 91 -5.31 16.71 5.13
CA LYS A 91 -4.10 17.41 4.64
C LYS A 91 -3.26 18.04 5.75
N SER A 92 -3.89 18.57 6.78
CA SER A 92 -3.20 19.22 7.88
C SER A 92 -2.31 18.24 8.62
N ASP A 93 -2.85 17.07 8.94
CA ASP A 93 -2.13 16.04 9.68
C ASP A 93 -1.03 15.42 8.84
N ILE A 94 -1.28 15.17 7.54
CA ILE A 94 -0.27 14.69 6.60
C ILE A 94 0.89 15.69 6.47
N ARG A 95 0.59 16.99 6.30
CA ARG A 95 1.64 18.03 6.24
C ARG A 95 2.47 18.07 7.52
N LYS A 96 1.81 18.10 8.68
CA LYS A 96 2.49 18.08 9.98
C LYS A 96 3.39 16.86 10.14
N PHE A 97 2.92 15.69 9.71
CA PHE A 97 3.71 14.46 9.72
C PHE A 97 4.96 14.59 8.85
N MET A 98 4.81 14.99 7.59
CA MET A 98 5.95 15.15 6.67
C MET A 98 6.90 16.26 7.11
N ASP A 99 6.40 17.36 7.67
CA ASP A 99 7.21 18.44 8.22
C ASP A 99 8.00 18.02 9.47
N THR A 100 7.53 17.02 10.19
CA THR A 100 8.17 16.53 11.41
C THR A 100 9.12 15.36 11.13
N TYR A 101 8.65 14.35 10.43
CA TYR A 101 9.34 13.07 10.25
C TYR A 101 9.91 12.87 8.85
N GLY A 102 9.32 13.50 7.83
CA GLY A 102 9.73 13.42 6.43
C GLY A 102 10.56 14.61 5.92
N LYS A 103 11.19 15.39 6.79
CA LYS A 103 11.91 16.63 6.43
C LYS A 103 12.90 16.48 5.27
N GLN A 104 13.63 15.37 5.24
CA GLN A 104 14.67 15.11 4.24
C GLN A 104 14.08 14.54 2.92
N LEU A 105 12.79 14.20 2.94
CA LEU A 105 12.09 13.59 1.81
C LEU A 105 11.18 14.58 1.08
N LYS A 106 10.48 15.46 1.81
CA LYS A 106 9.35 16.26 1.30
C LYS A 106 9.67 17.16 0.12
N ASP A 107 10.93 17.59 0.00
CA ASP A 107 11.37 18.52 -1.05
C ASP A 107 12.13 17.79 -2.19
N LYS A 108 12.26 16.46 -2.13
CA LYS A 108 12.88 15.68 -3.19
C LYS A 108 11.91 15.51 -4.37
N SER A 109 12.41 15.67 -5.59
CA SER A 109 11.62 15.60 -6.83
C SER A 109 11.04 14.21 -7.11
N ASN A 110 11.65 13.16 -6.54
CA ASN A 110 11.20 11.78 -6.64
C ASN A 110 10.29 11.34 -5.47
N VAL A 111 9.82 12.27 -4.63
CA VAL A 111 8.92 11.98 -3.52
C VAL A 111 7.59 12.69 -3.71
N HIS A 112 6.51 11.95 -3.67
CA HIS A 112 5.15 12.44 -3.79
C HIS A 112 4.34 12.10 -2.55
N VAL A 113 3.59 13.07 -2.05
CA VAL A 113 2.69 12.88 -0.91
C VAL A 113 1.25 12.94 -1.42
N LEU A 114 0.52 11.87 -1.21
CA LEU A 114 -0.82 11.66 -1.75
C LEU A 114 -1.83 11.38 -0.62
N ARG A 115 -3.05 11.80 -0.85
CA ARG A 115 -4.16 11.56 0.05
C ARG A 115 -5.13 10.55 -0.56
N ASP A 116 -5.61 9.62 0.25
CA ASP A 116 -6.58 8.59 -0.12
C ASP A 116 -7.88 8.69 0.72
N PRO A 117 -8.73 9.69 0.48
CA PRO A 117 -9.93 9.91 1.28
C PRO A 117 -10.99 8.82 1.09
N GLN A 118 -10.94 8.04 0.03
CA GLN A 118 -11.85 6.93 -0.26
C GLN A 118 -11.34 5.59 0.27
N SER A 119 -10.16 5.54 0.89
CA SER A 119 -9.51 4.30 1.36
C SER A 119 -9.31 3.26 0.24
N GLU A 120 -9.08 3.72 -1.00
CA GLU A 120 -8.84 2.86 -2.15
C GLU A 120 -7.59 2.01 -1.98
N PHE A 121 -6.57 2.54 -1.29
CA PHE A 121 -5.35 1.77 -1.01
C PHE A 121 -5.67 0.52 -0.18
N VAL A 122 -6.48 0.68 0.87
CA VAL A 122 -6.91 -0.44 1.71
C VAL A 122 -7.68 -1.47 0.91
N LEU A 123 -8.62 -1.02 0.08
CA LEU A 123 -9.48 -1.90 -0.71
C LEU A 123 -8.74 -2.65 -1.82
N LYS A 124 -7.69 -2.05 -2.38
CA LYS A 124 -7.05 -2.54 -3.61
C LYS A 124 -5.67 -3.17 -3.38
N PHE A 125 -4.95 -2.74 -2.34
CA PHE A 125 -3.61 -3.24 -2.02
C PHE A 125 -3.58 -4.14 -0.79
N ASN A 126 -4.68 -4.17 -0.02
CA ASN A 126 -4.84 -5.04 1.14
C ASN A 126 -3.71 -4.94 2.20
N PRO A 127 -3.35 -3.74 2.67
CA PRO A 127 -2.36 -3.61 3.74
C PRO A 127 -2.90 -4.20 5.04
N THR A 128 -2.08 -4.95 5.76
CA THR A 128 -2.46 -5.60 7.02
C THR A 128 -2.00 -4.81 8.25
N GLN A 129 -1.02 -3.96 8.11
CA GLN A 129 -0.43 -3.14 9.18
C GLN A 129 0.02 -1.78 8.67
N TYR A 130 0.35 -0.88 9.60
CA TYR A 130 1.04 0.37 9.35
C TYR A 130 2.46 0.31 9.94
N PRO A 131 3.46 0.84 9.23
CA PRO A 131 3.45 1.18 7.81
C PRO A 131 3.32 -0.07 6.92
N SER A 132 2.96 0.12 5.65
CA SER A 132 3.08 -0.92 4.63
C SER A 132 3.83 -0.37 3.43
N VAL A 133 4.90 -1.05 3.03
CA VAL A 133 5.73 -0.66 1.88
C VAL A 133 5.54 -1.65 0.75
N TYR A 134 5.25 -1.15 -0.45
CA TYR A 134 5.11 -1.94 -1.67
C TYR A 134 6.10 -1.44 -2.71
N ILE A 135 6.91 -2.34 -3.23
CA ILE A 135 7.88 -2.04 -4.28
C ILE A 135 7.41 -2.70 -5.57
N TYR A 136 7.24 -1.89 -6.60
CA TYR A 136 6.89 -2.36 -7.94
C TYR A 136 7.96 -1.92 -8.95
N THR A 137 8.12 -2.71 -10.01
CA THR A 137 8.93 -2.33 -11.16
C THR A 137 8.32 -1.13 -11.92
N PRO A 138 9.08 -0.48 -12.83
CA PRO A 138 8.52 0.51 -13.75
C PRO A 138 7.40 -0.07 -14.64
N THR A 139 7.40 -1.39 -14.85
CA THR A 139 6.34 -2.11 -15.58
C THR A 139 5.19 -2.53 -14.68
N ARG A 140 5.16 -2.02 -13.41
CA ARG A 140 4.05 -2.18 -12.44
C ARG A 140 3.86 -3.59 -11.89
N GLN A 141 4.90 -4.42 -11.89
CA GLN A 141 4.90 -5.76 -11.31
C GLN A 141 5.49 -5.72 -9.90
N LEU A 142 4.84 -6.41 -8.95
CA LEU A 142 5.28 -6.47 -7.55
C LEU A 142 6.67 -7.13 -7.45
N VAL A 143 7.59 -6.41 -6.83
CA VAL A 143 8.91 -6.91 -6.45
C VAL A 143 8.86 -7.43 -5.02
N LYS A 144 8.37 -6.61 -4.10
CA LYS A 144 8.35 -6.92 -2.66
C LYS A 144 7.27 -6.13 -1.93
N HIS A 145 6.76 -6.73 -0.88
CA HIS A 145 5.88 -6.08 0.08
C HIS A 145 6.43 -6.29 1.50
N PHE A 146 6.36 -5.24 2.30
CA PHE A 146 6.68 -5.24 3.73
C PHE A 146 5.46 -4.78 4.52
N SER A 147 5.19 -5.43 5.65
CA SER A 147 4.05 -5.15 6.52
C SER A 147 4.54 -4.87 7.93
N GLY A 148 4.24 -3.71 8.46
CA GLY A 148 4.82 -3.19 9.70
C GLY A 148 6.18 -2.55 9.49
N GLU A 149 6.72 -1.96 10.55
CA GLU A 149 8.04 -1.34 10.55
C GLU A 149 9.12 -2.34 10.08
N THR A 150 9.91 -1.93 9.11
CA THR A 150 10.91 -2.76 8.45
C THR A 150 12.28 -2.08 8.48
N PRO A 151 13.36 -2.78 8.81
CA PRO A 151 14.70 -2.23 8.73
C PRO A 151 14.97 -1.63 7.35
N ILE A 152 15.47 -0.40 7.30
CA ILE A 152 15.69 0.31 6.04
C ILE A 152 16.60 -0.45 5.07
N SER A 153 17.55 -1.22 5.60
CA SER A 153 18.44 -2.08 4.82
C SER A 153 17.71 -3.17 4.03
N GLU A 154 16.58 -3.67 4.54
CA GLU A 154 15.76 -4.66 3.83
C GLU A 154 14.96 -4.01 2.70
N ILE A 155 14.42 -2.81 2.95
CA ILE A 155 13.69 -2.05 1.94
C ILE A 155 14.63 -1.69 0.79
N THR A 156 15.81 -1.15 1.10
CA THR A 156 16.78 -0.71 0.08
C THR A 156 17.41 -1.89 -0.66
N ALA A 157 17.57 -3.04 -0.01
CA ALA A 157 18.03 -4.26 -0.68
C ALA A 157 17.05 -4.75 -1.77
N ALA A 158 15.75 -4.53 -1.59
CA ALA A 158 14.73 -4.93 -2.55
C ALA A 158 14.61 -3.96 -3.77
N LEU A 159 15.35 -2.85 -3.77
CA LEU A 159 15.41 -1.89 -4.90
C LEU A 159 16.49 -2.23 -5.92
N LYS A 160 17.39 -3.14 -5.58
CA LYS A 160 18.52 -3.56 -6.41
C LYS A 160 18.11 -4.72 -7.31
#